data_80530fa8afd3492ba6705ec2506ec7c1
#
_entry.id   80530fa8afd3492ba6705ec2506ec7c1
#
_cell.length_a   1.000
_cell.length_b   1.000
_cell.length_c   1.000
_cell.angle_alpha   90.00
_cell.angle_beta   90.00
_cell.angle_gamma   90.00
#
_symmetry.space_group_name_H-M   'P 1'
#
loop_
_entity.id
_entity.type
_entity.pdbx_description
1 polymer ?
#
loop_
_entity_poly.entity_id
_entity_poly.type
_entity_poly.pdbx_seq_one_letter_code
_entity_poly.pdbx_strand_id
1 'polypeptide(L)'
;MIINVPIYDGDLIHTRFAYKHFRKNTLPIGNIVAFRAPMKVEAEGMIDHEDLISADYIYSDDAINFCWEIPNLCPFGAVAFQRLLNTQIANILSSKYLNTPIEVDGDDLMVHKEHNQGGVTQMTGKCSVSITYSKNNVALGHTGINITAGKKAPAFAFSTNLTDEQATNFMQDVINLFYAMNDDIFIQTSKLTVA
;
A
#
# COMPACT_ATOMS: atom_id res chain seq x y z
N MET A 1 6.14 12.15 0.30
CA MET A 1 5.91 13.25 1.30
C MET A 1 4.95 12.74 2.37
N ILE A 2 5.28 12.96 3.65
CA ILE A 2 4.35 12.66 4.76
C ILE A 2 3.39 13.83 4.92
N ILE A 3 2.10 13.54 5.04
CA ILE A 3 1.01 14.53 5.16
C ILE A 3 0.08 14.16 6.33
N ASN A 4 -0.81 15.06 6.69
CA ASN A 4 -1.82 14.81 7.73
C ASN A 4 -3.19 14.63 7.08
N VAL A 5 -3.83 13.50 7.36
CA VAL A 5 -5.17 13.13 6.89
C VAL A 5 -5.94 12.54 8.06
N PRO A 6 -7.17 12.97 8.32
CA PRO A 6 -7.92 12.52 9.49
C PRO A 6 -8.41 11.06 9.38
N ILE A 7 -8.72 10.61 8.17
CA ILE A 7 -9.24 9.27 7.89
C ILE A 7 -8.98 8.91 6.42
N TYR A 8 -8.75 7.63 6.13
CA TYR A 8 -8.80 7.09 4.78
C TYR A 8 -10.16 6.41 4.54
N ASP A 9 -10.90 6.89 3.55
CA ASP A 9 -12.27 6.48 3.21
C ASP A 9 -12.42 5.94 1.78
N GLY A 10 -11.31 5.74 1.07
CA GLY A 10 -11.29 5.32 -0.33
C GLY A 10 -11.33 6.47 -1.34
N ASP A 11 -11.95 7.59 -1.04
CA ASP A 11 -12.12 8.71 -1.99
C ASP A 11 -10.80 9.41 -2.35
N LEU A 12 -9.80 9.30 -1.49
CA LEU A 12 -8.52 9.99 -1.67
C LEU A 12 -7.80 9.59 -2.97
N ILE A 13 -7.84 8.33 -3.35
CA ILE A 13 -7.22 7.87 -4.61
C ILE A 13 -8.06 8.21 -5.85
N HIS A 14 -9.38 8.30 -5.72
CA HIS A 14 -10.26 8.75 -6.81
C HIS A 14 -10.00 10.20 -7.20
N THR A 15 -9.55 11.00 -6.28
CA THR A 15 -9.29 12.43 -6.47
C THR A 15 -7.86 12.74 -6.88
N ARG A 16 -7.03 11.76 -7.19
CA ARG A 16 -5.60 11.92 -7.46
C ARG A 16 -4.91 12.63 -6.29
N PHE A 17 -5.10 12.09 -5.12
CA PHE A 17 -4.68 12.70 -3.86
C PHE A 17 -3.19 13.00 -3.81
N ALA A 18 -2.36 12.07 -4.25
CA ALA A 18 -0.91 12.25 -4.29
C ALA A 18 -0.51 13.49 -5.11
N TYR A 19 -1.13 13.67 -6.28
CA TYR A 19 -0.87 14.81 -7.16
C TYR A 19 -1.29 16.14 -6.51
N LYS A 20 -2.43 16.19 -5.82
CA LYS A 20 -2.92 17.43 -5.19
C LYS A 20 -1.95 18.01 -4.18
N HIS A 21 -1.18 17.17 -3.49
CA HIS A 21 -0.24 17.62 -2.47
C HIS A 21 1.09 18.12 -3.03
N PHE A 22 1.46 17.71 -4.23
CA PHE A 22 2.75 18.10 -4.81
C PHE A 22 2.71 19.41 -5.61
N ARG A 23 1.56 19.93 -6.00
CA ARG A 23 1.29 21.20 -6.72
C ARG A 23 2.34 21.66 -7.73
N LYS A 24 3.35 20.90 -8.00
CA LYS A 24 4.43 21.17 -8.94
C LYS A 24 4.42 20.12 -10.02
N ASN A 25 4.13 20.53 -11.20
CA ASN A 25 4.10 19.84 -12.48
C ASN A 25 5.39 19.14 -12.87
N THR A 26 6.11 18.49 -12.00
CA THR A 26 7.48 18.33 -12.40
C THR A 26 8.04 16.94 -12.34
N LEU A 27 7.26 15.95 -12.00
CA LEU A 27 7.82 14.60 -12.01
C LEU A 27 7.05 13.72 -13.01
N PRO A 28 7.66 13.45 -14.18
CA PRO A 28 7.11 12.51 -15.15
C PRO A 28 7.02 11.08 -14.62
N ILE A 29 7.62 10.81 -13.47
CA ILE A 29 7.89 9.49 -12.93
C ILE A 29 6.91 9.05 -11.86
N GLY A 30 5.99 9.89 -11.42
CA GLY A 30 5.01 9.53 -10.40
C GLY A 30 5.23 10.23 -9.05
N ASN A 31 4.24 10.08 -8.19
CA ASN A 31 4.19 10.70 -6.88
C ASN A 31 3.68 9.72 -5.83
N ILE A 32 4.12 9.90 -4.60
CA ILE A 32 3.61 9.19 -3.43
C ILE A 32 3.44 10.13 -2.24
N VAL A 33 2.35 9.95 -1.52
CA VAL A 33 2.14 10.51 -0.18
C VAL A 33 1.95 9.41 0.82
N ALA A 34 2.40 9.63 2.05
CA ALA A 34 2.18 8.74 3.17
C ALA A 34 1.52 9.51 4.32
N PHE A 35 0.65 8.86 5.05
CA PHE A 35 0.02 9.40 6.25
C PHE A 35 -0.40 8.28 7.18
N ARG A 36 -0.52 8.59 8.46
CA ARG A 36 -1.08 7.71 9.47
C ARG A 36 -2.50 8.17 9.79
N ALA A 37 -3.46 7.29 9.63
CA ALA A 37 -4.88 7.56 9.90
C ALA A 37 -5.65 6.25 10.03
N PRO A 38 -6.80 6.24 10.71
CA PRO A 38 -7.74 5.14 10.62
C PRO A 38 -8.19 4.92 9.16
N MET A 39 -8.51 3.67 8.82
CA MET A 39 -9.17 3.32 7.57
C MET A 39 -10.62 2.96 7.83
N LYS A 40 -11.52 3.51 7.02
CA LYS A 40 -12.92 3.16 7.00
C LYS A 40 -13.44 3.34 5.58
N VAL A 41 -13.50 2.27 4.83
CA VAL A 41 -14.03 2.27 3.46
C VAL A 41 -15.33 1.47 3.47
N GLU A 42 -16.41 2.14 3.15
CA GLU A 42 -17.74 1.56 2.98
C GLU A 42 -17.99 1.27 1.49
N ALA A 43 -19.11 0.63 1.17
CA ALA A 43 -19.42 0.19 -0.20
C ALA A 43 -19.32 1.33 -1.25
N GLU A 44 -19.69 2.56 -0.88
CA GLU A 44 -19.63 3.72 -1.79
C GLU A 44 -18.20 4.12 -2.16
N GLY A 45 -17.23 3.84 -1.28
CA GLY A 45 -15.79 4.11 -1.50
C GLY A 45 -15.03 2.92 -2.07
N MET A 46 -15.71 1.77 -2.28
CA MET A 46 -15.07 0.54 -2.74
C MET A 46 -14.79 0.60 -4.24
N ILE A 47 -13.54 0.36 -4.63
CA ILE A 47 -13.11 0.31 -6.03
C ILE A 47 -13.12 -1.12 -6.55
N ASP A 48 -12.82 -2.08 -5.68
CA ASP A 48 -12.79 -3.49 -6.04
C ASP A 48 -14.21 -4.02 -6.24
N HIS A 49 -14.45 -4.61 -7.42
CA HIS A 49 -15.76 -5.17 -7.74
C HIS A 49 -16.06 -6.47 -6.98
N GLU A 50 -15.06 -7.26 -6.62
CA GLU A 50 -15.25 -8.46 -5.79
C GLU A 50 -15.67 -8.09 -4.39
N ASP A 51 -14.96 -7.15 -3.76
CA ASP A 51 -15.31 -6.63 -2.44
C ASP A 51 -16.70 -5.97 -2.43
N LEU A 52 -17.02 -5.22 -3.49
CA LEU A 52 -18.35 -4.60 -3.64
C LEU A 52 -19.48 -5.64 -3.74
N ILE A 53 -19.28 -6.72 -4.50
CA ILE A 53 -20.27 -7.79 -4.66
C ILE A 53 -20.41 -8.59 -3.37
N SER A 54 -19.31 -8.81 -2.66
CA SER A 54 -19.27 -9.53 -1.37
C SER A 54 -19.84 -8.71 -0.22
N ALA A 55 -20.12 -7.42 -0.44
CA ALA A 55 -20.51 -6.45 0.59
C ALA A 55 -19.46 -6.37 1.71
N ASP A 56 -18.19 -6.51 1.35
CA ASP A 56 -17.07 -6.38 2.27
C ASP A 56 -16.85 -4.93 2.68
N TYR A 57 -16.14 -4.75 3.76
CA TYR A 57 -15.76 -3.44 4.25
C TYR A 57 -14.31 -3.44 4.71
N ILE A 58 -13.67 -2.29 4.63
CA ILE A 58 -12.30 -2.10 5.09
C ILE A 58 -12.33 -1.28 6.37
N TYR A 59 -11.67 -1.79 7.40
CA TYR A 59 -11.59 -1.13 8.69
C TYR A 59 -10.24 -1.35 9.35
N SER A 60 -9.67 -0.26 9.87
CA SER A 60 -8.52 -0.29 10.77
C SER A 60 -8.61 0.90 11.72
N ASP A 61 -8.41 0.67 13.02
CA ASP A 61 -8.40 1.74 14.01
C ASP A 61 -7.22 2.70 13.81
N ASP A 62 -6.10 2.18 13.28
CA ASP A 62 -4.89 2.94 13.02
C ASP A 62 -4.06 2.25 11.93
N ALA A 63 -3.71 2.97 10.88
CA ALA A 63 -2.96 2.44 9.76
C ALA A 63 -2.00 3.48 9.16
N ILE A 64 -0.93 2.97 8.55
CA ILE A 64 -0.10 3.76 7.63
C ILE A 64 -0.67 3.57 6.23
N ASN A 65 -0.93 4.68 5.55
CA ASN A 65 -1.51 4.70 4.22
C ASN A 65 -0.52 5.31 3.22
N PHE A 66 -0.35 4.64 2.10
CA PHE A 66 0.44 5.11 0.95
C PHE A 66 -0.48 5.30 -0.24
N CYS A 67 -0.68 6.53 -0.68
CA CYS A 67 -1.37 6.82 -1.94
C CYS A 67 -0.35 7.23 -2.99
N TRP A 68 -0.40 6.59 -4.15
CA TRP A 68 0.55 6.86 -5.23
C TRP A 68 -0.14 7.00 -6.58
N GLU A 69 0.53 7.70 -7.50
CA GLU A 69 0.12 7.81 -8.89
C GLU A 69 1.33 7.82 -9.82
N ILE A 70 1.18 7.16 -10.97
CA ILE A 70 2.20 7.09 -12.01
C ILE A 70 1.53 7.37 -13.36
N PRO A 71 1.97 8.42 -14.10
CA PRO A 71 1.44 8.70 -15.41
C PRO A 71 1.90 7.68 -16.44
N ASN A 72 1.12 7.54 -17.51
CA ASN A 72 1.43 6.71 -18.68
C ASN A 72 1.56 5.21 -18.39
N LEU A 73 0.89 4.72 -17.36
CA LEU A 73 0.85 3.30 -17.03
C LEU A 73 -0.49 2.69 -17.44
N CYS A 74 -0.44 1.62 -18.25
CA CYS A 74 -1.62 0.84 -18.60
C CYS A 74 -2.12 0.02 -17.38
N PRO A 75 -3.34 -0.53 -17.40
CA PRO A 75 -3.86 -1.33 -16.28
C PRO A 75 -2.94 -2.49 -15.87
N PHE A 76 -2.39 -3.22 -16.84
CA PHE A 76 -1.43 -4.30 -16.55
C PHE A 76 -0.18 -3.78 -15.84
N GLY A 77 0.39 -2.67 -16.32
CA GLY A 77 1.55 -2.03 -15.70
C GLY A 77 1.24 -1.51 -14.28
N ALA A 78 0.03 -0.99 -14.06
CA ALA A 78 -0.42 -0.55 -12.75
C ALA A 78 -0.44 -1.70 -11.74
N VAL A 79 -1.03 -2.84 -12.10
CA VAL A 79 -1.06 -4.05 -11.27
C VAL A 79 0.35 -4.60 -11.05
N ALA A 80 1.18 -4.69 -12.09
CA ALA A 80 2.56 -5.16 -11.97
C ALA A 80 3.38 -4.27 -11.01
N PHE A 81 3.22 -2.95 -11.11
CA PHE A 81 3.91 -2.02 -10.22
C PHE A 81 3.41 -2.16 -8.76
N GLN A 82 2.10 -2.30 -8.55
CA GLN A 82 1.53 -2.55 -7.22
C GLN A 82 2.15 -3.82 -6.59
N ARG A 83 2.21 -4.92 -7.33
CA ARG A 83 2.79 -6.18 -6.85
C ARG A 83 4.27 -6.02 -6.48
N LEU A 84 5.03 -5.32 -7.31
CA LEU A 84 6.43 -5.02 -7.04
C LEU A 84 6.59 -4.14 -5.79
N LEU A 85 5.81 -3.06 -5.69
CA LEU A 85 5.84 -2.16 -4.54
C LEU A 85 5.46 -2.89 -3.25
N ASN A 86 4.39 -3.67 -3.26
CA ASN A 86 3.93 -4.44 -2.09
C ASN A 86 4.98 -5.48 -1.66
N THR A 87 5.65 -6.15 -2.61
CA THR A 87 6.76 -7.07 -2.30
C THR A 87 7.90 -6.34 -1.58
N GLN A 88 8.26 -5.15 -2.03
CA GLN A 88 9.32 -4.38 -1.39
C GLN A 88 8.89 -3.81 -0.03
N ILE A 89 7.63 -3.41 0.10
CA ILE A 89 7.04 -3.01 1.40
C ILE A 89 7.11 -4.19 2.39
N ALA A 90 6.71 -5.39 1.96
CA ALA A 90 6.81 -6.61 2.77
C ALA A 90 8.24 -6.88 3.23
N ASN A 91 9.23 -6.76 2.34
CA ASN A 91 10.64 -6.97 2.66
C ASN A 91 11.14 -5.97 3.72
N ILE A 92 10.82 -4.68 3.57
CA ILE A 92 11.20 -3.65 4.55
C ILE A 92 10.50 -3.91 5.89
N LEU A 93 9.19 -4.16 5.87
CA LEU A 93 8.40 -4.39 7.08
C LEU A 93 8.89 -5.63 7.85
N SER A 94 9.12 -6.72 7.14
CA SER A 94 9.66 -7.97 7.69
C SER A 94 11.05 -7.79 8.30
N SER A 95 12.00 -7.24 7.54
CA SER A 95 13.41 -7.25 7.91
C SER A 95 13.79 -6.15 8.90
N LYS A 96 13.18 -4.95 8.82
CA LYS A 96 13.57 -3.81 9.65
C LYS A 96 12.68 -3.61 10.88
N TYR A 97 11.40 -4.01 10.80
CA TYR A 97 10.41 -3.58 11.79
C TYR A 97 9.81 -4.73 12.58
N LEU A 98 9.39 -5.80 11.94
CA LEU A 98 8.70 -6.90 12.62
C LEU A 98 9.61 -8.07 12.98
N ASN A 99 10.70 -8.25 12.27
CA ASN A 99 11.57 -9.44 12.35
C ASN A 99 10.74 -10.75 12.25
N THR A 100 9.78 -10.75 11.34
CA THR A 100 8.81 -11.84 11.12
C THR A 100 8.61 -11.99 9.63
N PRO A 101 8.60 -13.22 9.08
CA PRO A 101 8.34 -13.45 7.66
C PRO A 101 6.99 -12.89 7.23
N ILE A 102 6.96 -12.25 6.07
CA ILE A 102 5.75 -11.76 5.43
C ILE A 102 5.71 -12.37 4.02
N GLU A 103 4.65 -13.09 3.75
CA GLU A 103 4.33 -13.60 2.42
C GLU A 103 3.50 -12.57 1.66
N VAL A 104 3.73 -12.47 0.35
CA VAL A 104 2.92 -11.67 -0.55
C VAL A 104 2.03 -12.60 -1.35
N ASP A 105 0.73 -12.55 -1.07
CA ASP A 105 -0.28 -13.31 -1.81
C ASP A 105 -1.13 -12.33 -2.63
N GLY A 106 -0.87 -12.29 -3.92
CA GLY A 106 -1.47 -11.27 -4.77
C GLY A 106 -1.07 -9.85 -4.36
N ASP A 107 -2.00 -9.06 -3.83
CA ASP A 107 -1.76 -7.73 -3.26
C ASP A 107 -1.73 -7.72 -1.73
N ASP A 108 -1.97 -8.87 -1.12
CA ASP A 108 -2.03 -9.02 0.32
C ASP A 108 -0.66 -9.28 0.93
N LEU A 109 -0.42 -8.69 2.09
CA LEU A 109 0.74 -8.96 2.93
C LEU A 109 0.31 -9.80 4.13
N MET A 110 0.73 -11.06 4.12
CA MET A 110 0.35 -12.07 5.10
C MET A 110 1.49 -12.30 6.10
N VAL A 111 1.23 -12.00 7.38
CA VAL A 111 2.20 -12.18 8.45
C VAL A 111 2.15 -13.62 8.96
N HIS A 112 3.30 -14.28 8.99
CA HIS A 112 3.44 -15.62 9.54
C HIS A 112 3.96 -15.54 10.98
N LYS A 113 3.21 -16.13 11.91
CA LYS A 113 3.65 -16.30 13.30
C LYS A 113 3.94 -17.78 13.55
N GLU A 114 5.13 -18.10 14.00
CA GLU A 114 5.40 -19.44 14.50
C GLU A 114 4.57 -19.69 15.76
N HIS A 115 3.67 -20.63 15.70
CA HIS A 115 3.03 -21.18 16.89
C HIS A 115 3.79 -22.44 17.30
N ASN A 116 4.47 -22.40 18.44
CA ASN A 116 5.22 -23.53 19.04
C ASN A 116 4.31 -24.64 19.59
N GLN A 117 3.31 -25.06 18.83
CA GLN A 117 2.56 -26.28 19.09
C GLN A 117 2.64 -27.21 17.89
N GLY A 118 3.69 -28.03 17.85
CA GLY A 118 3.78 -29.11 16.89
C GLY A 118 4.45 -28.78 15.55
N GLY A 119 5.21 -27.68 15.42
CA GLY A 119 6.09 -27.43 14.26
C GLY A 119 5.36 -27.00 12.98
N VAL A 120 4.12 -26.53 13.06
CA VAL A 120 3.38 -25.97 11.92
C VAL A 120 3.41 -24.45 12.00
N THR A 121 4.04 -23.79 11.03
CA THR A 121 3.90 -22.34 10.83
C THR A 121 2.46 -22.07 10.42
N GLN A 122 1.71 -21.39 11.26
CA GLN A 122 0.34 -21.02 10.94
C GLN A 122 0.32 -19.56 10.49
N MET A 123 -0.25 -19.29 9.30
CA MET A 123 -0.48 -17.94 8.82
C MET A 123 -1.39 -17.20 9.81
N THR A 124 -0.95 -16.06 10.30
CA THR A 124 -1.64 -15.40 11.42
C THR A 124 -2.53 -14.25 11.00
N GLY A 125 -2.36 -13.74 9.79
CA GLY A 125 -3.31 -12.77 9.26
C GLY A 125 -2.75 -11.75 8.30
N LYS A 126 -3.66 -11.03 7.68
CA LYS A 126 -3.43 -10.00 6.67
C LYS A 126 -3.15 -8.66 7.33
N CYS A 127 -1.97 -8.10 7.13
CA CYS A 127 -1.61 -6.80 7.70
C CYS A 127 -1.82 -5.61 6.75
N SER A 128 -2.25 -5.86 5.51
CA SER A 128 -2.40 -4.84 4.48
C SER A 128 -3.80 -4.77 3.89
N VAL A 129 -4.07 -3.64 3.25
CA VAL A 129 -5.14 -3.44 2.28
C VAL A 129 -4.54 -2.73 1.08
N SER A 130 -4.73 -3.25 -0.13
CA SER A 130 -4.13 -2.65 -1.31
C SER A 130 -5.05 -2.71 -2.51
N ILE A 131 -5.10 -1.63 -3.28
CA ILE A 131 -5.85 -1.53 -4.52
C ILE A 131 -5.11 -0.67 -5.53
N THR A 132 -5.26 -0.96 -6.80
CA THR A 132 -4.79 -0.10 -7.89
C THR A 132 -5.77 -0.12 -9.07
N TYR A 133 -5.83 1.00 -9.76
CA TYR A 133 -6.58 1.13 -11.00
C TYR A 133 -5.97 2.19 -11.91
N SER A 134 -6.39 2.21 -13.16
CA SER A 134 -5.95 3.23 -14.14
C SER A 134 -7.12 4.12 -14.56
N LYS A 135 -6.89 5.42 -14.55
CA LYS A 135 -7.86 6.41 -15.01
C LYS A 135 -7.14 7.52 -15.79
N ASN A 136 -7.63 7.81 -16.99
CA ASN A 136 -7.05 8.85 -17.86
C ASN A 136 -5.53 8.67 -18.09
N ASN A 137 -5.12 7.45 -18.37
CA ASN A 137 -3.72 7.08 -18.58
C ASN A 137 -2.80 7.36 -17.38
N VAL A 138 -3.37 7.35 -16.17
CA VAL A 138 -2.63 7.46 -14.91
C VAL A 138 -3.00 6.26 -14.04
N ALA A 139 -2.01 5.52 -13.59
CA ALA A 139 -2.18 4.53 -12.55
C ALA A 139 -2.31 5.22 -11.19
N LEU A 140 -3.26 4.79 -10.42
CA LEU A 140 -3.54 5.26 -9.07
C LEU A 140 -3.55 4.05 -8.15
N GLY A 141 -2.94 4.14 -6.99
CA GLY A 141 -2.95 3.03 -6.05
C GLY A 141 -2.91 3.48 -4.60
N HIS A 142 -3.37 2.58 -3.77
CA HIS A 142 -3.31 2.68 -2.32
C HIS A 142 -2.76 1.37 -1.75
N THR A 143 -1.92 1.50 -0.73
CA THR A 143 -1.51 0.40 0.14
C THR A 143 -1.57 0.88 1.58
N GLY A 144 -2.42 0.25 2.38
CA GLY A 144 -2.56 0.51 3.81
C GLY A 144 -1.90 -0.62 4.61
N ILE A 145 -1.22 -0.28 5.71
CA ILE A 145 -0.62 -1.24 6.64
C ILE A 145 -1.21 -1.00 8.02
N ASN A 146 -1.88 -2.01 8.57
CA ASN A 146 -2.50 -1.91 9.90
C ASN A 146 -1.45 -1.76 11.00
N ILE A 147 -1.47 -0.66 11.72
CA ILE A 147 -0.78 -0.56 13.02
C ILE A 147 -1.66 -1.26 14.07
N THR A 148 -2.94 -0.88 14.11
CA THR A 148 -3.95 -1.49 14.96
C THR A 148 -5.19 -1.77 14.13
N ALA A 149 -5.47 -3.04 13.85
CA ALA A 149 -6.65 -3.43 13.09
C ALA A 149 -7.96 -3.04 13.82
N GLY A 150 -7.99 -3.26 15.13
CA GLY A 150 -9.14 -2.91 15.96
C GLY A 150 -10.25 -3.97 15.97
N LYS A 151 -11.23 -3.76 16.85
CA LYS A 151 -12.30 -4.75 17.08
C LYS A 151 -13.32 -4.86 15.93
N LYS A 152 -13.37 -3.86 15.08
CA LYS A 152 -14.31 -3.84 13.93
C LYS A 152 -13.68 -4.38 12.65
N ALA A 153 -12.38 -4.61 12.65
CA ALA A 153 -11.71 -5.21 11.51
C ALA A 153 -12.12 -6.69 11.37
N PRO A 154 -12.03 -7.24 10.15
CA PRO A 154 -12.23 -8.66 9.92
C PRO A 154 -11.33 -9.53 10.80
N ALA A 155 -11.77 -10.73 11.15
CA ALA A 155 -11.05 -11.61 12.07
C ALA A 155 -9.64 -12.02 11.59
N PHE A 156 -9.41 -11.98 10.29
CA PHE A 156 -8.12 -12.26 9.68
C PHE A 156 -7.16 -11.05 9.66
N ALA A 157 -7.62 -9.87 10.07
CA ALA A 157 -6.78 -8.67 10.08
C ALA A 157 -5.71 -8.76 11.17
N PHE A 158 -4.48 -8.46 10.78
CA PHE A 158 -3.30 -8.47 11.67
C PHE A 158 -2.88 -7.05 12.03
N SER A 159 -2.56 -6.83 13.32
CA SER A 159 -1.99 -5.58 13.81
C SER A 159 -0.48 -5.69 13.89
N THR A 160 0.24 -4.82 13.20
CA THR A 160 1.71 -4.77 13.23
C THR A 160 2.24 -4.20 14.53
N ASN A 161 1.44 -3.40 15.24
CA ASN A 161 1.80 -2.73 16.50
C ASN A 161 3.08 -1.90 16.43
N LEU A 162 3.35 -1.29 15.28
CA LEU A 162 4.49 -0.38 15.11
C LEU A 162 4.38 0.79 16.09
N THR A 163 5.49 1.15 16.72
CA THR A 163 5.57 2.36 17.54
C THR A 163 5.47 3.62 16.67
N ASP A 164 5.25 4.79 17.28
CA ASP A 164 5.15 6.07 16.55
C ASP A 164 6.44 6.37 15.76
N GLU A 165 7.59 6.09 16.36
CA GLU A 165 8.88 6.25 15.70
C GLU A 165 9.06 5.27 14.54
N GLN A 166 8.72 3.99 14.74
CA GLN A 166 8.77 2.99 13.69
C GLN A 166 7.83 3.33 12.53
N ALA A 167 6.61 3.78 12.83
CA ALA A 167 5.64 4.18 11.83
C ALA A 167 6.16 5.35 10.97
N THR A 168 6.76 6.36 11.60
CA THR A 168 7.35 7.52 10.90
C THR A 168 8.53 7.10 10.02
N ASN A 169 9.43 6.28 10.54
CA ASN A 169 10.59 5.80 9.80
C ASN A 169 10.18 4.89 8.64
N PHE A 170 9.19 4.02 8.85
CA PHE A 170 8.66 3.14 7.82
C PHE A 170 8.00 3.94 6.67
N MET A 171 7.21 4.96 6.98
CA MET A 171 6.66 5.85 5.94
C MET A 171 7.76 6.47 5.08
N GLN A 172 8.85 6.94 5.72
CA GLN A 172 9.96 7.55 4.97
C GLN A 172 10.73 6.52 4.14
N ASP A 173 10.96 5.32 4.67
CA ASP A 173 11.62 4.22 3.94
C ASP A 173 10.84 3.86 2.68
N VAL A 174 9.51 3.72 2.77
CA VAL A 174 8.67 3.39 1.61
C VAL A 174 8.61 4.54 0.59
N ILE A 175 8.57 5.80 1.04
CA ILE A 175 8.65 6.95 0.14
C ILE A 175 9.96 6.94 -0.65
N ASN A 176 11.09 6.73 0.03
CA ASN A 176 12.40 6.67 -0.60
C ASN A 176 12.50 5.50 -1.58
N LEU A 177 11.99 4.33 -1.18
CA LEU A 177 11.91 3.16 -2.04
C LEU A 177 11.09 3.43 -3.31
N PHE A 178 9.91 4.03 -3.18
CA PHE A 178 9.04 4.34 -4.31
C PHE A 178 9.78 5.18 -5.37
N TYR A 179 10.46 6.24 -4.94
CA TYR A 179 11.20 7.09 -5.88
C TYR A 179 12.37 6.35 -6.50
N ALA A 180 13.15 5.60 -5.72
CA ALA A 180 14.27 4.81 -6.25
C ALA A 180 13.82 3.78 -7.29
N MET A 181 12.70 3.06 -7.02
CA MET A 181 12.11 2.10 -7.98
C MET A 181 11.63 2.80 -9.26
N ASN A 182 10.94 3.92 -9.10
CA ASN A 182 10.42 4.67 -10.24
C ASN A 182 11.55 5.23 -11.13
N ASP A 183 12.58 5.78 -10.52
CA ASP A 183 13.76 6.31 -11.23
C ASP A 183 14.46 5.18 -11.99
N ASP A 184 14.68 4.03 -11.36
CA ASP A 184 15.30 2.87 -12.01
C ASP A 184 14.47 2.38 -13.19
N ILE A 185 13.17 2.15 -13.00
CA ILE A 185 12.27 1.69 -14.07
C ILE A 185 12.26 2.69 -15.22
N PHE A 186 12.20 3.99 -14.94
CA PHE A 186 12.22 5.04 -15.98
C PHE A 186 13.52 5.04 -16.76
N ILE A 187 14.67 4.96 -16.07
CA ILE A 187 15.99 4.88 -16.72
C ILE A 187 16.10 3.62 -17.58
N GLN A 188 15.68 2.46 -17.06
CA GLN A 188 15.74 1.21 -17.81
C GLN A 188 14.82 1.25 -19.04
N THR A 189 13.62 1.82 -18.90
CA THR A 189 12.68 1.98 -20.01
C THR A 189 13.29 2.83 -21.14
N SER A 190 14.03 3.90 -20.80
CA SER A 190 14.68 4.75 -21.80
C SER A 190 15.81 4.04 -22.56
N LYS A 191 16.41 2.99 -21.97
CA LYS A 191 17.44 2.17 -22.62
C LYS A 191 16.89 1.14 -23.61
N LEU A 192 15.60 0.84 -23.51
CA LEU A 192 14.91 -0.08 -24.41
C LEU A 192 14.48 0.59 -25.71
N THR A 193 15.00 1.76 -26.02
CA THR A 193 14.67 2.49 -27.22
C THR A 193 15.11 1.70 -28.43
N VAL A 194 14.16 1.28 -29.11
CA VAL A 194 14.14 0.42 -30.25
C VAL A 194 14.79 1.08 -31.45
N ALA A 195 15.46 0.26 -32.18
CA ALA A 195 15.81 0.57 -33.54
C ALA A 195 14.57 0.66 -34.43
#